data_04e560f465248c26199e5811e59b8a62
#
_entry.id   04e560f465248c26199e5811e59b8a62
#
_cell.length_a   1.000
_cell.length_b   1.000
_cell.length_c   1.000
_cell.angle_alpha   90.00
_cell.angle_beta   90.00
_cell.angle_gamma   90.00
#
_symmetry.space_group_name_H-M   'P 1'
#
loop_
_entity.id
_entity.type
_entity.pdbx_description
1 polymer ?
#
loop_
_entity_poly.entity_id
_entity_poly.type
_entity_poly.pdbx_seq_one_letter_code
_entity_poly.pdbx_strand_id
1 'polypeptide(L)'
;MSEVMALNALSQQVVQLKQGELLEVSDIYDSLQPLNNGLGGKLLSGWLSLSQHLQEAEHHLDQFSERRPLCFNRQSNPRADRFEGLVTRRFATSVQREINRLEQATRKVMPAMGKLERSLATGQTPALTAFQTERDQLIDNTRALLVHHVQRLGDTLGTCGLRPGYRSYPRAEPNSLGSFTPQ
;
A
#
# COMPACT_ATOMS: atom_id res chain seq x y z
N MET A 1 -6.97 -6.60 25.60
CA MET A 1 -6.03 -5.48 25.33
C MET A 1 -5.62 -5.51 23.86
N SER A 2 -5.51 -4.38 23.16
CA SER A 2 -5.03 -4.36 21.77
C SER A 2 -3.50 -4.47 21.74
N GLU A 3 -2.92 -4.98 20.64
CA GLU A 3 -1.45 -5.07 20.51
C GLU A 3 -0.73 -3.72 20.67
N VAL A 4 -1.35 -2.63 20.16
CA VAL A 4 -0.80 -1.27 20.35
C VAL A 4 -0.72 -0.89 21.83
N MET A 5 -1.74 -1.25 22.62
CA MET A 5 -1.73 -1.04 24.07
C MET A 5 -0.67 -1.91 24.74
N ALA A 6 -0.53 -3.15 24.29
CA ALA A 6 0.49 -4.08 24.77
C ALA A 6 1.92 -3.55 24.52
N LEU A 7 2.22 -3.09 23.31
CA LEU A 7 3.51 -2.49 22.96
C LEU A 7 3.81 -1.23 23.81
N ASN A 8 2.80 -0.40 24.07
CA ASN A 8 2.97 0.77 24.92
C ASN A 8 3.19 0.38 26.39
N ALA A 9 2.48 -0.64 26.91
CA ALA A 9 2.66 -1.15 28.26
C ALA A 9 4.08 -1.72 28.44
N LEU A 10 4.54 -2.58 27.51
CA LEU A 10 5.90 -3.10 27.51
C LEU A 10 6.96 -1.99 27.47
N SER A 11 6.73 -0.94 26.66
CA SER A 11 7.64 0.21 26.62
C SER A 11 7.76 0.90 27.98
N GLN A 12 6.66 1.03 28.73
CA GLN A 12 6.66 1.60 30.09
C GLN A 12 7.34 0.67 31.08
N GLN A 13 7.05 -0.62 31.03
CA GLN A 13 7.68 -1.64 31.89
C GLN A 13 9.21 -1.67 31.72
N VAL A 14 9.70 -1.57 30.47
CA VAL A 14 11.14 -1.47 30.19
C VAL A 14 11.75 -0.22 30.85
N VAL A 15 11.05 0.92 30.81
CA VAL A 15 11.53 2.14 31.47
C VAL A 15 11.58 1.99 33.00
N GLN A 16 10.54 1.42 33.59
CA GLN A 16 10.47 1.15 35.05
C GLN A 16 11.60 0.21 35.49
N LEU A 17 11.84 -0.88 34.75
CA LEU A 17 12.97 -1.78 35.03
C LEU A 17 14.33 -1.08 35.02
N LYS A 18 14.53 -0.14 34.05
CA LYS A 18 15.75 0.68 33.96
C LYS A 18 15.92 1.66 35.14
N GLN A 19 14.80 2.08 35.73
CA GLN A 19 14.79 2.92 36.92
C GLN A 19 14.99 2.13 38.23
N GLY A 20 15.12 0.80 38.12
CA GLY A 20 15.31 -0.10 39.27
C GLY A 20 13.99 -0.48 39.96
N GLU A 21 12.83 -0.19 39.31
CA GLU A 21 11.55 -0.62 39.85
C GLU A 21 11.38 -2.15 39.69
N LEU A 22 10.80 -2.77 40.71
CA LEU A 22 10.44 -4.18 40.66
C LEU A 22 9.09 -4.33 39.94
N LEU A 23 9.04 -5.21 38.94
CA LEU A 23 7.83 -5.55 38.23
C LEU A 23 7.42 -6.98 38.55
N GLU A 24 6.13 -7.23 38.67
CA GLU A 24 5.59 -8.57 38.72
C GLU A 24 5.73 -9.26 37.37
N VAL A 25 6.16 -10.51 37.36
CA VAL A 25 6.32 -11.31 36.13
C VAL A 25 4.99 -11.47 35.41
N SER A 26 3.88 -11.54 36.14
CA SER A 26 2.51 -11.57 35.62
C SER A 26 2.20 -10.37 34.74
N ASP A 27 2.60 -9.14 35.12
CA ASP A 27 2.32 -7.92 34.39
C ASP A 27 3.02 -7.89 33.03
N ILE A 28 4.26 -8.41 33.00
CA ILE A 28 5.03 -8.55 31.76
C ILE A 28 4.35 -9.60 30.84
N TYR A 29 3.97 -10.74 31.43
CA TYR A 29 3.30 -11.80 30.68
C TYR A 29 1.97 -11.35 30.06
N ASP A 30 1.14 -10.63 30.83
CA ASP A 30 -0.13 -10.07 30.39
C ASP A 30 0.05 -9.05 29.26
N SER A 31 1.17 -8.32 29.27
CA SER A 31 1.52 -7.40 28.19
C SER A 31 2.04 -8.10 26.93
N LEU A 32 2.67 -9.29 27.07
CA LEU A 32 3.16 -10.08 25.94
C LEU A 32 2.05 -10.90 25.25
N GLN A 33 1.06 -11.35 26.00
CA GLN A 33 -0.03 -12.21 25.49
C GLN A 33 -0.72 -11.67 24.22
N PRO A 34 -1.14 -10.38 24.15
CA PRO A 34 -1.79 -9.84 22.97
C PRO A 34 -0.90 -9.83 21.72
N LEU A 35 0.44 -9.85 21.87
CA LEU A 35 1.37 -9.87 20.75
C LEU A 35 1.41 -11.24 20.04
N ASN A 36 0.99 -12.31 20.74
CA ASN A 36 0.87 -13.64 20.14
C ASN A 36 -0.19 -13.70 19.01
N ASN A 37 -1.09 -12.73 18.92
CA ASN A 37 -2.03 -12.61 17.81
C ASN A 37 -1.36 -12.29 16.46
N GLY A 38 -0.08 -11.90 16.48
CA GLY A 38 0.77 -11.79 15.30
C GLY A 38 0.42 -10.64 14.36
N LEU A 39 -0.18 -9.54 14.88
CA LEU A 39 -0.52 -8.38 14.03
C LEU A 39 0.73 -7.79 13.38
N GLY A 40 1.82 -7.64 14.14
CA GLY A 40 3.10 -7.17 13.60
C GLY A 40 3.63 -8.08 12.49
N GLY A 41 3.56 -9.39 12.66
CA GLY A 41 3.94 -10.37 11.63
C GLY A 41 3.03 -10.31 10.41
N LYS A 42 1.71 -10.20 10.62
CA LYS A 42 0.72 -10.03 9.52
C LYS A 42 0.94 -8.72 8.77
N LEU A 43 1.30 -7.65 9.46
CA LEU A 43 1.63 -6.38 8.86
C LEU A 43 2.84 -6.49 7.93
N LEU A 44 3.92 -7.08 8.38
CA LEU A 44 5.13 -7.29 7.57
C LEU A 44 4.87 -8.23 6.39
N SER A 45 4.16 -9.34 6.61
CA SER A 45 3.75 -10.24 5.53
C SER A 45 2.88 -9.53 4.49
N GLY A 46 2.00 -8.62 4.93
CA GLY A 46 1.19 -7.80 4.03
C GLY A 46 2.05 -6.88 3.15
N TRP A 47 3.02 -6.20 3.72
CA TRP A 47 3.95 -5.35 2.97
C TRP A 47 4.83 -6.15 2.01
N LEU A 48 5.34 -7.31 2.44
CA LEU A 48 6.13 -8.20 1.59
C LEU A 48 5.30 -8.71 0.41
N SER A 49 4.09 -9.19 0.67
CA SER A 49 3.17 -9.66 -0.37
C SER A 49 2.81 -8.55 -1.36
N LEU A 50 2.53 -7.33 -0.87
CA LEU A 50 2.26 -6.18 -1.74
C LEU A 50 3.46 -5.85 -2.62
N SER A 51 4.68 -5.85 -2.06
CA SER A 51 5.91 -5.62 -2.82
C SER A 51 6.09 -6.63 -3.96
N GLN A 52 5.91 -7.93 -3.66
CA GLN A 52 6.02 -8.99 -4.65
C GLN A 52 5.00 -8.85 -5.79
N HIS A 53 3.72 -8.63 -5.44
CA HIS A 53 2.68 -8.45 -6.47
C HIS A 53 2.87 -7.19 -7.32
N LEU A 54 3.39 -6.10 -6.73
CA LEU A 54 3.72 -4.90 -7.51
C LEU A 54 4.88 -5.16 -8.48
N GLN A 55 5.93 -5.89 -8.06
CA GLN A 55 7.04 -6.26 -8.94
C GLN A 55 6.55 -7.15 -10.10
N GLU A 56 5.69 -8.12 -9.82
CA GLU A 56 5.07 -8.96 -10.86
C GLU A 56 4.22 -8.12 -11.82
N ALA A 57 3.43 -7.18 -11.29
CA ALA A 57 2.61 -6.28 -12.10
C ALA A 57 3.45 -5.37 -12.99
N GLU A 58 4.58 -4.84 -12.48
CA GLU A 58 5.53 -4.06 -13.27
C GLU A 58 6.13 -4.89 -14.40
N HIS A 59 6.58 -6.11 -14.11
CA HIS A 59 7.09 -7.01 -15.14
C HIS A 59 6.06 -7.30 -16.24
N HIS A 60 4.79 -7.51 -15.88
CA HIS A 60 3.72 -7.69 -16.86
C HIS A 60 3.44 -6.42 -17.67
N LEU A 61 3.53 -5.24 -17.07
CA LEU A 61 3.40 -3.97 -17.80
C LEU A 61 4.55 -3.76 -18.79
N ASP A 62 5.77 -4.15 -18.46
CA ASP A 62 6.91 -4.12 -19.38
C ASP A 62 6.65 -5.00 -20.58
N GLN A 63 6.34 -6.28 -20.37
CA GLN A 63 6.02 -7.21 -21.45
C GLN A 63 4.84 -6.74 -22.31
N PHE A 64 3.84 -6.09 -21.69
CA PHE A 64 2.68 -5.56 -22.40
C PHE A 64 3.06 -4.39 -23.31
N SER A 65 3.98 -3.54 -22.85
CA SER A 65 4.43 -2.34 -23.56
C SER A 65 5.40 -2.67 -24.70
N GLU A 66 6.29 -3.65 -24.50
CA GLU A 66 7.29 -4.07 -25.49
C GLU A 66 6.68 -4.69 -26.75
N ARG A 67 5.57 -5.43 -26.61
CA ARG A 67 4.98 -6.16 -27.75
C ARG A 67 4.28 -5.26 -28.76
N ARG A 68 3.54 -4.28 -28.30
CA ARG A 68 2.78 -3.35 -29.13
C ARG A 68 2.21 -2.22 -28.28
N PRO A 69 2.32 -0.95 -28.70
CA PRO A 69 1.70 0.15 -27.99
C PRO A 69 0.19 -0.08 -27.83
N LEU A 70 -0.34 0.34 -26.68
CA LEU A 70 -1.76 0.15 -26.37
C LEU A 70 -2.65 0.92 -27.36
N CYS A 71 -2.24 2.13 -27.72
CA CYS A 71 -2.95 2.99 -28.66
C CYS A 71 -2.00 3.71 -29.61
N PHE A 72 -2.54 4.09 -30.78
CA PHE A 72 -1.91 4.97 -31.75
C PHE A 72 -2.68 6.30 -31.82
N ASN A 73 -1.96 7.39 -31.97
CA ASN A 73 -2.54 8.74 -32.19
C ASN A 73 -3.53 9.19 -31.10
N ARG A 74 -3.33 8.73 -29.84
CA ARG A 74 -4.21 9.03 -28.70
C ARG A 74 -5.68 8.63 -28.92
N GLN A 75 -5.93 7.67 -29.77
CA GLN A 75 -7.28 7.15 -30.01
C GLN A 75 -7.47 5.86 -29.24
N SER A 76 -8.49 5.82 -28.38
CA SER A 76 -8.86 4.60 -27.68
C SER A 76 -9.31 3.51 -28.65
N ASN A 77 -9.19 2.29 -28.21
CA ASN A 77 -9.61 1.09 -28.92
C ASN A 77 -10.14 0.07 -27.92
N PRO A 78 -10.84 -1.00 -28.37
CA PRO A 78 -11.44 -1.99 -27.44
C PRO A 78 -10.47 -2.68 -26.50
N ARG A 79 -9.16 -2.72 -26.82
CA ARG A 79 -8.11 -3.25 -25.92
C ARG A 79 -7.81 -2.23 -24.81
N ALA A 80 -7.72 -0.96 -25.13
CA ALA A 80 -7.51 0.13 -24.19
C ALA A 80 -8.70 0.27 -23.23
N ASP A 81 -9.93 0.19 -23.73
CA ASP A 81 -11.15 0.29 -22.92
C ASP A 81 -11.25 -0.88 -21.93
N ARG A 82 -10.85 -2.09 -22.34
CA ARG A 82 -10.76 -3.24 -21.44
C ARG A 82 -9.69 -3.07 -20.37
N PHE A 83 -8.53 -2.53 -20.72
CA PHE A 83 -7.45 -2.26 -19.79
C PHE A 83 -7.84 -1.18 -18.78
N GLU A 84 -8.43 -0.06 -19.23
CA GLU A 84 -8.99 0.97 -18.36
C GLU A 84 -10.05 0.40 -17.39
N GLY A 85 -10.97 -0.40 -17.91
CA GLY A 85 -11.98 -1.06 -17.12
C GLY A 85 -11.40 -2.01 -16.07
N LEU A 86 -10.27 -2.69 -16.35
CA LEU A 86 -9.54 -3.53 -15.39
C LEU A 86 -8.93 -2.66 -14.29
N VAL A 87 -8.18 -1.62 -14.67
CA VAL A 87 -7.54 -0.68 -13.74
C VAL A 87 -8.59 -0.05 -12.82
N THR A 88 -9.66 0.48 -13.39
CA THR A 88 -10.69 1.19 -12.61
C THR A 88 -11.46 0.23 -11.68
N ARG A 89 -11.89 -0.94 -12.17
CA ARG A 89 -12.72 -1.85 -11.38
C ARG A 89 -11.93 -2.69 -10.38
N ARG A 90 -10.72 -3.13 -10.74
CA ARG A 90 -9.92 -4.02 -9.86
C ARG A 90 -9.00 -3.22 -8.96
N PHE A 91 -8.18 -2.34 -9.54
CA PHE A 91 -7.20 -1.59 -8.77
C PHE A 91 -7.88 -0.57 -7.84
N ALA A 92 -8.71 0.34 -8.39
CA ALA A 92 -9.31 1.42 -7.62
C ALA A 92 -10.31 0.95 -6.54
N THR A 93 -10.93 -0.23 -6.67
CA THR A 93 -11.92 -0.69 -5.70
C THR A 93 -11.38 -1.74 -4.73
N SER A 94 -10.69 -2.75 -5.22
CA SER A 94 -10.24 -3.87 -4.38
C SER A 94 -8.83 -3.66 -3.84
N VAL A 95 -7.86 -3.41 -4.72
CA VAL A 95 -6.45 -3.29 -4.32
C VAL A 95 -6.24 -2.07 -3.43
N GLN A 96 -6.79 -0.92 -3.80
CA GLN A 96 -6.63 0.31 -3.02
C GLN A 96 -7.25 0.20 -1.62
N ARG A 97 -8.33 -0.57 -1.46
CA ARG A 97 -8.93 -0.82 -0.14
C ARG A 97 -7.97 -1.60 0.76
N GLU A 98 -7.33 -2.63 0.25
CA GLU A 98 -6.37 -3.44 1.03
C GLU A 98 -5.11 -2.63 1.35
N ILE A 99 -4.60 -1.84 0.41
CA ILE A 99 -3.49 -0.90 0.66
C ILE A 99 -3.85 0.07 1.78
N ASN A 100 -5.05 0.67 1.74
CA ASN A 100 -5.49 1.59 2.78
C ASN A 100 -5.60 0.92 4.16
N ARG A 101 -6.05 -0.35 4.22
CA ARG A 101 -6.08 -1.12 5.48
C ARG A 101 -4.67 -1.36 6.01
N LEU A 102 -3.74 -1.75 5.14
CA LEU A 102 -2.34 -1.98 5.47
C LEU A 102 -1.69 -0.69 5.99
N GLU A 103 -1.89 0.43 5.31
CA GLU A 103 -1.40 1.74 5.74
C GLU A 103 -2.00 2.20 7.07
N GLN A 104 -3.28 1.97 7.30
CA GLN A 104 -3.91 2.30 8.58
C GLN A 104 -3.36 1.45 9.73
N ALA A 105 -3.12 0.15 9.49
CA ALA A 105 -2.49 -0.72 10.47
C ALA A 105 -1.06 -0.28 10.78
N THR A 106 -0.27 0.05 9.75
CA THR A 106 1.10 0.57 9.87
C THR A 106 1.13 1.84 10.73
N ARG A 107 0.26 2.82 10.44
CA ARG A 107 0.18 4.08 11.21
C ARG A 107 -0.17 3.87 12.68
N LYS A 108 -0.87 2.80 13.02
CA LYS A 108 -1.20 2.48 14.42
C LYS A 108 -0.09 1.73 15.14
N VAL A 109 0.54 0.78 14.47
CA VAL A 109 1.48 -0.17 15.09
C VAL A 109 2.91 0.39 15.14
N MET A 110 3.39 0.99 14.04
CA MET A 110 4.79 1.42 13.95
C MET A 110 5.22 2.46 14.99
N PRO A 111 4.41 3.46 15.38
CA PRO A 111 4.78 4.38 16.46
C PRO A 111 4.95 3.68 17.82
N ALA A 112 4.09 2.69 18.12
CA ALA A 112 4.16 1.93 19.36
C ALA A 112 5.39 0.99 19.37
N MET A 113 5.69 0.33 18.25
CA MET A 113 6.92 -0.43 18.05
C MET A 113 8.15 0.44 18.23
N GLY A 114 8.23 1.57 17.56
CA GLY A 114 9.35 2.49 17.67
C GLY A 114 9.54 3.06 19.08
N LYS A 115 8.46 3.20 19.87
CA LYS A 115 8.54 3.59 21.26
C LYS A 115 9.19 2.46 22.09
N LEU A 116 8.76 1.22 21.91
CA LEU A 116 9.34 0.06 22.58
C LEU A 116 10.82 -0.11 22.19
N GLU A 117 11.14 -0.02 20.90
CA GLU A 117 12.51 -0.13 20.40
C GLU A 117 13.43 0.93 21.01
N ARG A 118 12.99 2.18 21.12
CA ARG A 118 13.75 3.24 21.82
C ARG A 118 13.92 2.95 23.30
N SER A 119 12.90 2.37 23.96
CA SER A 119 13.05 1.98 25.36
C SER A 119 14.07 0.85 25.56
N LEU A 120 14.28 0.02 24.55
CA LEU A 120 15.27 -1.08 24.54
C LEU A 120 16.66 -0.65 24.03
N ALA A 121 16.88 0.59 23.62
CA ALA A 121 18.08 1.03 22.89
C ALA A 121 19.41 0.68 23.56
N THR A 122 19.49 0.63 24.88
CA THR A 122 20.71 0.26 25.62
C THR A 122 21.05 -1.24 25.53
N GLY A 123 20.13 -2.09 25.08
CA GLY A 123 20.31 -3.54 24.94
C GLY A 123 20.14 -4.04 23.50
N GLN A 124 20.16 -3.14 22.51
CA GLN A 124 19.95 -3.55 21.11
C GLN A 124 21.15 -4.36 20.61
N THR A 125 20.83 -5.51 20.00
CA THR A 125 21.82 -6.32 19.28
C THR A 125 21.96 -5.81 17.83
N PRO A 126 23.11 -6.04 17.17
CA PRO A 126 23.26 -5.73 15.74
C PRO A 126 22.16 -6.38 14.88
N ALA A 127 21.74 -7.59 15.21
CA ALA A 127 20.67 -8.29 14.50
C ALA A 127 19.31 -7.56 14.61
N LEU A 128 18.97 -7.02 15.80
CA LEU A 128 17.75 -6.26 15.97
C LEU A 128 17.78 -4.95 15.17
N THR A 129 18.91 -4.25 15.19
CA THR A 129 19.09 -3.02 14.39
C THR A 129 18.99 -3.31 12.89
N ALA A 130 19.58 -4.40 12.40
CA ALA A 130 19.47 -4.82 11.01
C ALA A 130 18.00 -5.11 10.64
N PHE A 131 17.29 -5.87 11.48
CA PHE A 131 15.86 -6.16 11.27
C PHE A 131 15.01 -4.88 11.21
N GLN A 132 15.24 -3.91 12.09
CA GLN A 132 14.53 -2.63 12.08
C GLN A 132 14.75 -1.89 10.77
N THR A 133 16.00 -1.84 10.32
CA THR A 133 16.39 -1.18 9.07
C THR A 133 15.73 -1.87 7.87
N GLU A 134 15.80 -3.20 7.78
CA GLU A 134 15.20 -3.96 6.68
C GLU A 134 13.66 -3.83 6.66
N ARG A 135 13.02 -3.86 7.83
CA ARG A 135 11.57 -3.62 7.95
C ARG A 135 11.16 -2.25 7.42
N ASP A 136 11.86 -1.20 7.86
CA ASP A 136 11.53 0.17 7.46
C ASP A 136 11.81 0.37 5.97
N GLN A 137 12.91 -0.16 5.45
CA GLN A 137 13.21 -0.17 4.02
C GLN A 137 12.17 -0.92 3.19
N LEU A 138 11.69 -2.09 3.66
CA LEU A 138 10.63 -2.82 2.97
C LEU A 138 9.38 -1.96 2.81
N ILE A 139 8.95 -1.29 3.86
CA ILE A 139 7.74 -0.47 3.85
C ILE A 139 7.92 0.72 2.90
N ASP A 140 9.03 1.44 3.00
CA ASP A 140 9.27 2.65 2.21
C ASP A 140 9.52 2.34 0.73
N ASN A 141 10.28 1.29 0.43
CA ASN A 141 10.50 0.84 -0.94
C ASN A 141 9.19 0.36 -1.60
N THR A 142 8.33 -0.33 -0.84
CA THR A 142 7.03 -0.77 -1.36
C THR A 142 6.10 0.42 -1.63
N ARG A 143 6.12 1.45 -0.80
CA ARG A 143 5.39 2.70 -1.03
C ARG A 143 5.87 3.41 -2.29
N ALA A 144 7.18 3.51 -2.48
CA ALA A 144 7.77 4.10 -3.68
C ALA A 144 7.38 3.32 -4.94
N LEU A 145 7.45 1.99 -4.87
CA LEU A 145 7.05 1.11 -5.96
C LEU A 145 5.55 1.26 -6.30
N LEU A 146 4.69 1.39 -5.29
CA LEU A 146 3.25 1.65 -5.49
C LEU A 146 3.00 2.96 -6.22
N VAL A 147 3.66 4.05 -5.82
CA VAL A 147 3.55 5.35 -6.49
C VAL A 147 3.99 5.24 -7.94
N HIS A 148 5.13 4.59 -8.19
CA HIS A 148 5.65 4.33 -9.53
C HIS A 148 4.64 3.53 -10.38
N HIS A 149 4.07 2.46 -9.82
CA HIS A 149 3.09 1.62 -10.51
C HIS A 149 1.85 2.41 -10.93
N VAL A 150 1.30 3.23 -10.02
CA VAL A 150 0.13 4.09 -10.33
C VAL A 150 0.45 5.10 -11.43
N GLN A 151 1.64 5.71 -11.41
CA GLN A 151 2.08 6.61 -12.47
C GLN A 151 2.17 5.89 -13.82
N ARG A 152 2.81 4.72 -13.86
CA ARG A 152 2.92 3.93 -15.10
C ARG A 152 1.58 3.50 -15.68
N LEU A 153 0.63 3.09 -14.83
CA LEU A 153 -0.74 2.82 -15.27
C LEU A 153 -1.39 4.05 -15.91
N GLY A 154 -1.22 5.22 -15.27
CA GLY A 154 -1.70 6.50 -15.77
C GLY A 154 -1.07 6.88 -17.12
N ASP A 155 0.24 6.75 -17.26
CA ASP A 155 0.98 7.03 -18.48
C ASP A 155 0.56 6.10 -19.61
N THR A 156 0.43 4.80 -19.32
CA THR A 156 -0.02 3.80 -20.29
C THR A 156 -1.42 4.14 -20.84
N LEU A 157 -2.37 4.50 -19.96
CA LEU A 157 -3.70 4.94 -20.36
C LEU A 157 -3.67 6.30 -21.06
N GLY A 158 -2.77 7.20 -20.66
CA GLY A 158 -2.54 8.50 -21.27
C GLY A 158 -2.17 8.44 -22.75
N THR A 159 -1.46 7.37 -23.18
CA THR A 159 -1.17 7.14 -24.61
C THR A 159 -2.43 6.95 -25.45
N CYS A 160 -3.55 6.58 -24.80
CA CYS A 160 -4.87 6.40 -25.41
C CYS A 160 -5.80 7.60 -25.23
N GLY A 161 -5.35 8.68 -24.59
CA GLY A 161 -6.22 9.79 -24.19
C GLY A 161 -7.18 9.44 -23.06
N LEU A 162 -6.95 8.31 -22.37
CA LEU A 162 -7.73 7.85 -21.23
C LEU A 162 -7.08 8.32 -19.92
N ARG A 163 -7.90 8.57 -18.90
CA ARG A 163 -7.42 8.87 -17.53
C ARG A 163 -8.10 7.94 -16.53
N PRO A 164 -7.36 7.28 -15.64
CA PRO A 164 -7.96 6.45 -14.60
C PRO A 164 -8.95 7.28 -13.76
N GLY A 165 -10.18 6.79 -13.60
CA GLY A 165 -11.21 7.45 -12.80
C GLY A 165 -12.02 8.54 -13.50
N TYR A 166 -11.67 8.97 -14.68
CA TYR A 166 -12.54 9.80 -15.54
C TYR A 166 -13.39 8.87 -16.42
N ARG A 167 -14.67 8.69 -16.06
CA ARG A 167 -15.63 8.19 -17.05
C ARG A 167 -15.63 9.19 -18.21
N SER A 168 -15.20 8.75 -19.39
CA SER A 168 -15.51 9.48 -20.61
C SER A 168 -17.04 9.58 -20.65
N TYR A 169 -17.58 10.78 -20.46
CA TYR A 169 -18.96 11.06 -20.85
C TYR A 169 -19.12 10.60 -22.29
N PRO A 170 -20.21 9.90 -22.62
CA PRO A 170 -20.47 9.56 -24.01
C PRO A 170 -20.35 10.86 -24.82
N ARG A 171 -19.46 10.83 -25.80
CA ARG A 171 -19.30 11.94 -26.75
C ARG A 171 -20.70 12.22 -27.30
N ALA A 172 -21.27 13.38 -26.99
CA ALA A 172 -22.52 13.82 -27.60
C ALA A 172 -22.34 13.70 -29.12
N GLU A 173 -23.14 12.87 -29.76
CA GLU A 173 -23.16 12.81 -31.20
C GLU A 173 -23.41 14.24 -31.72
N PRO A 174 -22.67 14.74 -32.71
CA PRO A 174 -22.97 16.02 -33.30
C PRO A 174 -24.41 15.94 -33.85
N ASN A 175 -25.29 16.74 -33.26
CA ASN A 175 -26.68 16.90 -33.69
C ASN A 175 -26.74 16.95 -35.22
N SER A 176 -27.41 15.98 -35.80
CA SER A 176 -27.93 16.07 -37.14
C SER A 176 -28.90 17.26 -37.17
N LEU A 177 -28.39 18.43 -37.51
CA LEU A 177 -29.21 19.59 -37.82
C LEU A 177 -30.12 19.18 -38.99
N GLY A 178 -31.36 18.86 -38.64
CA GLY A 178 -32.43 18.69 -39.61
C GLY A 178 -32.50 19.93 -40.49
N SER A 179 -32.33 19.69 -41.76
CA SER A 179 -32.56 20.69 -42.83
C SER A 179 -34.00 21.20 -42.73
N PHE A 180 -34.16 22.41 -42.23
CA PHE A 180 -35.39 23.16 -42.31
C PHE A 180 -35.44 23.78 -43.72
N THR A 181 -36.29 23.25 -44.61
CA THR A 181 -36.70 23.89 -45.86
C THR A 181 -37.88 24.82 -45.54
N PRO A 182 -37.81 26.15 -45.82
CA PRO A 182 -38.97 27.03 -45.73
C PRO A 182 -39.80 26.89 -47.03
N GLN A 183 -41.11 26.72 -46.88
CA GLN A 183 -42.10 26.99 -47.91
C GLN A 183 -42.49 28.47 -47.92
#